data_ffcfd6bba1a412c2e38f2e6880f93230
#
_entry.id   ffcfd6bba1a412c2e38f2e6880f93230
#
_cell.length_a   1.000
_cell.length_b   1.000
_cell.length_c   1.000
_cell.angle_alpha   90.00
_cell.angle_beta   90.00
_cell.angle_gamma   90.00
#
_symmetry.space_group_name_H-M   'P 1'
#
loop_
_entity.id
_entity.type
_entity.pdbx_description
1 polymer ?
#
loop_
_entity_poly.entity_id
_entity_poly.type
_entity_poly.pdbx_seq_one_letter_code
_entity_poly.pdbx_strand_id
1 'polypeptide(L)'
;MMNWNQLISNCRLGQEHRHPERHDDRTEFKRDYDRLIFSAPFRRLQNKTQVFPLPGSVFVHNRLTHSLEVASVGMSLGNDVYQQLTSRYGNSLSPLVAEIGQIVATACLAHDMGNPPFGHSGEKAIQTFFTEGKGRYLQQKVSASFWDDITHFEGNANAFRLLTHQFQGRRPGGFVMTYSTLASIVKYPYSSSLAGKKGKFGFFNSEAETYQHIAEELGIIRFSGECRVDSVEFATATGDTFATMNTTAIGDTFATRNTAATGDTIAVKNPKEATDAVANSTLYTLHSKLRFARHPLVYLVEAADDICYEIMDMEDAHKLKILSFKDTTELMLGFFEEDVQQRILQRIKDEQLTDENEQIQYLRACVIGKLENECVRTFMDNEQAILAGTFEGSLIDHIAPLQREAYQRCTKISKIYIYRSKPVLDVELSGYHIMATLMELMIEAIEHPERYYSQQLIGRVSSQYDIESPDLENRLMAVIDYISGMTDVYALDVYQKICGISLPIV
;
A
#
# COMPACT_ATOMS: atom_id res chain seq x y z
N MET A 1 2.46 12.79 -23.40
CA MET A 1 3.64 12.43 -22.58
C MET A 1 3.66 13.35 -21.37
N MET A 2 3.85 12.82 -20.18
CA MET A 2 3.95 13.58 -18.95
C MET A 2 5.20 14.48 -18.96
N ASN A 3 5.20 15.56 -18.17
CA ASN A 3 6.28 16.55 -18.14
C ASN A 3 6.77 16.78 -16.70
N TRP A 4 8.09 16.70 -16.48
CA TRP A 4 8.70 16.87 -15.17
C TRP A 4 8.30 18.16 -14.45
N ASN A 5 8.24 19.27 -15.17
CA ASN A 5 7.90 20.57 -14.59
C ASN A 5 6.44 20.68 -14.12
N GLN A 6 5.55 19.86 -14.68
CA GLN A 6 4.16 19.75 -14.25
C GLN A 6 3.96 18.69 -13.18
N LEU A 7 4.66 17.55 -13.29
CA LEU A 7 4.60 16.45 -12.33
C LEU A 7 5.07 16.86 -10.92
N ILE A 8 6.00 17.83 -10.83
CA ILE A 8 6.52 18.29 -9.54
C ILE A 8 5.85 19.61 -9.17
N SER A 9 4.81 19.51 -8.34
CA SER A 9 3.98 20.61 -7.87
C SER A 9 3.98 20.71 -6.35
N ASN A 10 4.12 21.91 -5.84
CA ASN A 10 4.00 22.22 -4.41
C ASN A 10 2.58 22.64 -4.00
N CYS A 11 1.59 22.52 -4.90
CA CYS A 11 0.18 22.70 -4.59
C CYS A 11 -0.27 21.66 -3.55
N ARG A 12 -1.10 22.09 -2.60
CA ARG A 12 -1.55 21.28 -1.47
C ARG A 12 -3.03 20.98 -1.52
N LEU A 13 -3.40 19.72 -1.31
CA LEU A 13 -4.80 19.31 -1.22
C LEU A 13 -5.54 20.06 -0.10
N GLY A 14 -6.65 20.71 -0.46
CA GLY A 14 -7.48 21.50 0.44
C GLY A 14 -6.90 22.88 0.81
N GLN A 15 -5.84 23.32 0.12
CA GLN A 15 -5.25 24.66 0.27
C GLN A 15 -4.83 25.27 -1.08
N GLU A 16 -5.50 24.93 -2.15
CA GLU A 16 -5.18 25.30 -3.54
C GLU A 16 -5.10 26.81 -3.76
N HIS A 17 -5.95 27.55 -3.05
CA HIS A 17 -6.03 29.01 -3.16
C HIS A 17 -5.30 29.75 -2.02
N ARG A 18 -4.60 29.04 -1.17
CA ARG A 18 -3.97 29.64 0.00
C ARG A 18 -2.47 29.80 -0.22
N HIS A 19 -2.01 31.04 -0.20
CA HIS A 19 -0.58 31.38 -0.15
C HIS A 19 -0.22 31.73 1.31
N PRO A 20 0.12 30.74 2.16
CA PRO A 20 0.47 31.04 3.54
C PRO A 20 1.74 31.90 3.57
N GLU A 21 1.75 32.93 4.43
CA GLU A 21 2.98 33.62 4.75
C GLU A 21 3.99 32.61 5.29
N ARG A 22 5.17 32.57 4.68
CA ARG A 22 6.25 31.68 5.09
C ARG A 22 7.04 32.33 6.23
N HIS A 23 7.15 31.63 7.32
CA HIS A 23 7.93 32.06 8.49
C HIS A 23 9.29 31.35 8.60
N ASP A 24 9.59 30.42 7.71
CA ASP A 24 10.84 29.66 7.68
C ASP A 24 11.19 29.20 6.24
N ASP A 25 12.43 28.74 6.05
CA ASP A 25 13.02 28.36 4.76
C ASP A 25 12.71 26.92 4.32
N ARG A 26 11.87 26.15 5.08
CA ARG A 26 11.54 24.78 4.70
C ARG A 26 10.71 24.77 3.42
N THR A 27 11.08 23.85 2.50
CA THR A 27 10.28 23.59 1.30
C THR A 27 8.93 22.96 1.66
N GLU A 28 7.96 23.01 0.76
CA GLU A 28 6.66 22.40 0.98
C GLU A 28 6.78 20.87 1.10
N PHE A 29 7.71 20.25 0.39
CA PHE A 29 7.97 18.81 0.46
C PHE A 29 8.63 18.41 1.79
N LYS A 30 9.54 19.22 2.33
CA LYS A 30 10.07 19.00 3.69
C LYS A 30 8.98 19.11 4.76
N ARG A 31 8.00 20.01 4.56
CA ARG A 31 6.83 20.12 5.44
C ARG A 31 5.93 18.88 5.38
N ASP A 32 5.84 18.23 4.22
CA ASP A 32 5.13 16.96 4.06
C ASP A 32 5.79 15.86 4.87
N TYR A 33 7.10 15.74 4.75
CA TYR A 33 7.90 14.81 5.56
C TYR A 33 7.67 15.01 7.06
N ASP A 34 7.77 16.26 7.53
CA ASP A 34 7.57 16.59 8.94
C ASP A 34 6.15 16.25 9.41
N ARG A 35 5.13 16.51 8.60
CA ARG A 35 3.74 16.16 8.92
C ARG A 35 3.55 14.66 9.13
N LEU A 36 4.22 13.84 8.32
CA LEU A 36 4.13 12.38 8.44
C LEU A 36 4.80 11.89 9.71
N ILE A 37 6.07 12.21 9.94
CA ILE A 37 6.82 11.68 11.10
C ILE A 37 6.24 12.11 12.46
N PHE A 38 5.59 13.26 12.54
CA PHE A 38 4.91 13.72 13.75
C PHE A 38 3.48 13.22 13.89
N SER A 39 2.96 12.49 12.89
CA SER A 39 1.58 12.01 12.90
C SER A 39 1.40 10.76 13.77
N ALA A 40 0.20 10.61 14.34
CA ALA A 40 -0.15 9.40 15.10
C ALA A 40 -0.20 8.13 14.20
N PRO A 41 -0.75 8.17 12.97
CA PRO A 41 -0.73 7.00 12.09
C PRO A 41 0.67 6.50 11.77
N PHE A 42 1.63 7.39 11.50
CA PHE A 42 3.02 6.99 11.26
C PHE A 42 3.65 6.33 12.50
N ARG A 43 3.43 6.91 13.69
CA ARG A 43 3.95 6.34 14.96
C ARG A 43 3.35 4.96 15.28
N ARG A 44 2.11 4.65 14.83
CA ARG A 44 1.49 3.35 15.02
C ARG A 44 2.24 2.22 14.30
N LEU A 45 3.01 2.53 13.24
CA LEU A 45 3.83 1.55 12.53
C LEU A 45 4.84 0.84 13.43
N GLN A 46 5.27 1.47 14.53
CA GLN A 46 6.16 0.86 15.52
C GLN A 46 5.62 -0.45 16.10
N ASN A 47 4.29 -0.54 16.24
CA ASN A 47 3.62 -1.70 16.83
C ASN A 47 2.79 -2.47 15.78
N LYS A 48 3.21 -2.42 14.53
CA LYS A 48 2.71 -3.26 13.44
C LYS A 48 3.82 -4.17 12.93
N THR A 49 3.51 -5.45 12.82
CA THR A 49 4.40 -6.49 12.28
C THR A 49 4.72 -6.22 10.82
N GLN A 50 6.00 -6.35 10.43
CA GLN A 50 6.42 -6.35 9.03
C GLN A 50 6.26 -7.76 8.45
N VAL A 51 7.12 -8.68 8.85
CA VAL A 51 7.08 -10.10 8.47
C VAL A 51 7.07 -10.97 9.72
N PHE A 52 8.07 -10.80 10.57
CA PHE A 52 8.22 -11.60 11.77
C PHE A 52 7.41 -11.04 12.94
N PRO A 53 6.95 -11.91 13.87
CA PRO A 53 6.29 -11.45 15.10
C PRO A 53 7.08 -10.35 15.78
N LEU A 54 6.39 -9.36 16.35
CA LEU A 54 7.03 -8.33 17.17
C LEU A 54 7.76 -9.00 18.34
N PRO A 55 9.06 -8.74 18.54
CA PRO A 55 9.92 -9.62 19.28
C PRO A 55 9.84 -9.46 20.79
N GLY A 56 10.04 -10.59 21.47
CA GLY A 56 10.43 -10.59 22.88
C GLY A 56 11.94 -10.49 23.11
N SER A 57 12.78 -11.02 22.24
CA SER A 57 14.23 -11.20 22.51
C SER A 57 15.20 -10.93 21.36
N VAL A 58 14.73 -10.79 20.12
CA VAL A 58 15.58 -10.57 18.94
C VAL A 58 15.05 -9.34 18.18
N PHE A 59 15.95 -8.44 17.80
CA PHE A 59 15.62 -7.29 16.99
C PHE A 59 15.39 -7.71 15.53
N VAL A 60 14.14 -7.68 15.10
CA VAL A 60 13.71 -7.77 13.72
C VAL A 60 13.00 -6.48 13.31
N HIS A 61 12.86 -6.25 12.01
CA HIS A 61 12.22 -5.05 11.50
C HIS A 61 10.72 -5.02 11.82
N ASN A 62 10.23 -3.86 12.25
CA ASN A 62 8.81 -3.52 12.29
C ASN A 62 8.48 -2.53 11.17
N ARG A 63 7.21 -2.22 10.94
CA ARG A 63 6.82 -1.33 9.85
C ARG A 63 7.39 0.08 9.96
N LEU A 64 7.67 0.58 11.17
CA LEU A 64 8.29 1.90 11.36
C LEU A 64 9.75 1.90 10.90
N THR A 65 10.55 0.93 11.36
CA THR A 65 11.96 0.83 10.95
C THR A 65 12.09 0.57 9.47
N HIS A 66 11.28 -0.34 8.91
CA HIS A 66 11.19 -0.58 7.47
C HIS A 66 10.86 0.71 6.71
N SER A 67 9.81 1.45 7.08
CA SER A 67 9.46 2.71 6.40
C SER A 67 10.59 3.76 6.43
N LEU A 68 11.38 3.80 7.51
CA LEU A 68 12.55 4.69 7.61
C LEU A 68 13.68 4.26 6.69
N GLU A 69 13.94 2.98 6.56
CA GLU A 69 14.95 2.40 5.67
C GLU A 69 14.54 2.61 4.22
N VAL A 70 13.29 2.31 3.87
CA VAL A 70 12.73 2.58 2.53
C VAL A 70 12.83 4.07 2.19
N ALA A 71 12.56 4.96 3.15
CA ALA A 71 12.70 6.41 2.93
C ALA A 71 14.16 6.84 2.69
N SER A 72 15.12 6.19 3.34
CA SER A 72 16.56 6.44 3.12
C SER A 72 16.99 6.03 1.72
N VAL A 73 16.65 4.82 1.30
CA VAL A 73 16.92 4.29 -0.05
C VAL A 73 16.18 5.12 -1.10
N GLY A 74 14.90 5.43 -0.86
CA GLY A 74 14.11 6.26 -1.76
C GLY A 74 14.68 7.67 -1.96
N MET A 75 15.22 8.29 -0.91
CA MET A 75 15.90 9.57 -1.00
C MET A 75 17.16 9.48 -1.89
N SER A 76 17.95 8.43 -1.72
CA SER A 76 19.14 8.18 -2.56
C SER A 76 18.76 8.04 -4.02
N LEU A 77 17.80 7.14 -4.32
CA LEU A 77 17.29 6.94 -5.68
C LEU A 77 16.78 8.23 -6.31
N GLY A 78 16.00 9.02 -5.56
CA GLY A 78 15.44 10.29 -6.05
C GLY A 78 16.52 11.34 -6.31
N ASN A 79 17.54 11.45 -5.46
CA ASN A 79 18.65 12.37 -5.64
C ASN A 79 19.50 11.99 -6.85
N ASP A 80 19.78 10.72 -7.06
CA ASP A 80 20.57 10.24 -8.19
C ASP A 80 19.81 10.45 -9.51
N VAL A 81 18.50 10.18 -9.53
CA VAL A 81 17.65 10.50 -10.68
C VAL A 81 17.65 12.00 -10.96
N TYR A 82 17.55 12.86 -9.95
CA TYR A 82 17.61 14.30 -10.13
C TYR A 82 18.95 14.74 -10.77
N GLN A 83 20.08 14.20 -10.33
CA GLN A 83 21.39 14.51 -10.93
C GLN A 83 21.44 14.11 -12.41
N GLN A 84 20.92 12.94 -12.77
CA GLN A 84 20.84 12.48 -14.16
C GLN A 84 19.91 13.36 -15.01
N LEU A 85 18.73 13.73 -14.48
CA LEU A 85 17.80 14.66 -15.14
C LEU A 85 18.45 16.03 -15.37
N THR A 86 19.17 16.56 -14.38
CA THR A 86 19.87 17.85 -14.50
C THR A 86 20.96 17.77 -15.56
N SER A 87 21.69 16.68 -15.65
CA SER A 87 22.68 16.45 -16.70
C SER A 87 22.05 16.37 -18.09
N ARG A 88 20.83 15.84 -18.21
CA ARG A 88 20.10 15.67 -19.48
C ARG A 88 19.39 16.93 -19.94
N TYR A 89 18.75 17.66 -19.02
CA TYR A 89 17.82 18.76 -19.33
C TYR A 89 18.34 20.15 -18.91
N GLY A 90 19.34 20.21 -18.02
CA GLY A 90 19.93 21.47 -17.57
C GLY A 90 18.92 22.47 -17.02
N ASN A 91 19.03 23.71 -17.50
CA ASN A 91 18.19 24.82 -17.05
C ASN A 91 16.71 24.77 -17.52
N SER A 92 16.31 23.74 -18.28
CA SER A 92 14.90 23.59 -18.68
C SER A 92 14.02 23.01 -17.57
N LEU A 93 14.63 22.47 -16.51
CA LEU A 93 13.91 21.96 -15.35
C LEU A 93 13.51 23.07 -14.38
N SER A 94 12.29 22.95 -13.86
CA SER A 94 11.83 23.78 -12.73
C SER A 94 12.74 23.52 -11.50
N PRO A 95 13.03 24.57 -10.70
CA PRO A 95 13.75 24.39 -9.43
C PRO A 95 13.09 23.37 -8.47
N LEU A 96 11.78 23.16 -8.59
CA LEU A 96 11.05 22.18 -7.78
C LEU A 96 11.50 20.73 -8.05
N VAL A 97 12.04 20.45 -9.25
CA VAL A 97 12.54 19.10 -9.60
C VAL A 97 13.70 18.67 -8.70
N ALA A 98 14.42 19.62 -8.11
CA ALA A 98 15.47 19.35 -7.12
C ALA A 98 14.95 18.64 -5.85
N GLU A 99 13.66 18.69 -5.60
CA GLU A 99 13.03 18.09 -4.42
C GLU A 99 12.60 16.62 -4.63
N ILE A 100 12.90 16.01 -5.79
CA ILE A 100 12.50 14.62 -6.08
C ILE A 100 12.91 13.67 -4.96
N GLY A 101 14.13 13.76 -4.44
CA GLY A 101 14.59 12.93 -3.34
C GLY A 101 13.73 13.08 -2.09
N GLN A 102 13.36 14.32 -1.73
CA GLN A 102 12.49 14.57 -0.58
C GLN A 102 11.05 14.07 -0.79
N ILE A 103 10.51 14.19 -2.02
CA ILE A 103 9.18 13.68 -2.37
C ILE A 103 9.15 12.15 -2.26
N VAL A 104 10.14 11.47 -2.87
CA VAL A 104 10.24 10.01 -2.83
C VAL A 104 10.40 9.52 -1.40
N ALA A 105 11.31 10.11 -0.61
CA ALA A 105 11.47 9.74 0.80
C ALA A 105 10.16 9.90 1.59
N THR A 106 9.42 10.98 1.35
CA THR A 106 8.14 11.23 2.00
C THR A 106 7.07 10.20 1.60
N ALA A 107 7.00 9.86 0.31
CA ALA A 107 6.12 8.81 -0.19
C ALA A 107 6.47 7.43 0.40
N CYS A 108 7.77 7.12 0.51
CA CYS A 108 8.28 5.93 1.17
C CYS A 108 7.88 5.84 2.65
N LEU A 109 7.88 6.95 3.41
CA LEU A 109 7.36 6.94 4.78
C LEU A 109 5.88 6.59 4.86
N ALA A 110 5.12 6.96 3.83
CA ALA A 110 3.66 6.82 3.82
C ALA A 110 3.17 5.48 3.26
N HIS A 111 4.00 4.76 2.46
CA HIS A 111 3.57 3.62 1.66
C HIS A 111 2.85 2.53 2.49
N ASP A 112 3.32 2.27 3.71
CA ASP A 112 2.82 1.22 4.60
C ASP A 112 1.79 1.71 5.64
N MET A 113 1.47 3.02 5.67
CA MET A 113 0.60 3.60 6.70
C MET A 113 -0.83 3.07 6.65
N GLY A 114 -1.29 2.64 5.49
CA GLY A 114 -2.65 2.12 5.28
C GLY A 114 -2.83 0.64 5.62
N ASN A 115 -1.75 -0.10 5.86
CA ASN A 115 -1.86 -1.52 6.20
C ASN A 115 -2.61 -1.71 7.53
N PRO A 116 -3.59 -2.64 7.58
CA PRO A 116 -4.28 -2.97 8.81
C PRO A 116 -3.35 -3.72 9.80
N PRO A 117 -3.79 -3.94 11.06
CA PRO A 117 -3.09 -4.86 11.95
C PRO A 117 -2.84 -6.22 11.29
N PHE A 118 -1.68 -6.81 11.58
CA PHE A 118 -1.25 -8.12 11.04
C PHE A 118 -1.09 -8.14 9.51
N GLY A 119 -0.95 -6.98 8.86
CA GLY A 119 -0.64 -6.85 7.44
C GLY A 119 -1.62 -7.57 6.51
N HIS A 120 -1.11 -8.42 5.62
CA HIS A 120 -1.94 -9.13 4.63
C HIS A 120 -3.00 -10.04 5.28
N SER A 121 -2.71 -10.64 6.43
CA SER A 121 -3.71 -11.43 7.15
C SER A 121 -4.90 -10.57 7.58
N GLY A 122 -4.64 -9.33 8.03
CA GLY A 122 -5.67 -8.35 8.34
C GLY A 122 -6.46 -7.89 7.11
N GLU A 123 -5.80 -7.65 5.97
CA GLU A 123 -6.49 -7.36 4.70
C GLU A 123 -7.42 -8.51 4.30
N LYS A 124 -6.92 -9.75 4.35
CA LYS A 124 -7.73 -10.94 4.05
C LYS A 124 -8.89 -11.12 4.99
N ALA A 125 -8.71 -10.85 6.29
CA ALA A 125 -9.81 -10.93 7.26
C ALA A 125 -10.92 -9.93 6.93
N ILE A 126 -10.59 -8.69 6.55
CA ILE A 126 -11.56 -7.69 6.10
C ILE A 126 -12.27 -8.16 4.82
N GLN A 127 -11.52 -8.56 3.79
CA GLN A 127 -12.08 -9.01 2.51
C GLN A 127 -13.00 -10.21 2.67
N THR A 128 -12.55 -11.26 3.37
CA THR A 128 -13.30 -12.52 3.54
C THR A 128 -14.49 -12.36 4.46
N PHE A 129 -14.47 -11.43 5.41
CA PHE A 129 -15.66 -11.09 6.20
C PHE A 129 -16.86 -10.74 5.30
N PHE A 130 -16.63 -9.97 4.24
CA PHE A 130 -17.67 -9.58 3.28
C PHE A 130 -17.92 -10.64 2.20
N THR A 131 -16.91 -11.31 1.68
CA THR A 131 -17.06 -12.23 0.54
C THR A 131 -17.56 -13.62 0.96
N GLU A 132 -17.07 -14.15 2.07
CA GLU A 132 -17.31 -15.52 2.51
C GLU A 132 -17.96 -15.60 3.90
N GLY A 133 -17.78 -14.53 4.71
CA GLY A 133 -18.18 -14.49 6.11
C GLY A 133 -19.58 -13.93 6.36
N LYS A 134 -19.78 -13.51 7.61
CA LYS A 134 -21.07 -13.02 8.10
C LYS A 134 -21.51 -11.69 7.49
N GLY A 135 -20.60 -10.91 6.88
CA GLY A 135 -20.92 -9.65 6.23
C GLY A 135 -21.53 -9.76 4.84
N ARG A 136 -21.60 -10.96 4.24
CA ARG A 136 -22.06 -11.16 2.87
C ARG A 136 -23.47 -10.62 2.57
N TYR A 137 -24.38 -10.66 3.55
CA TYR A 137 -25.73 -10.13 3.38
C TYR A 137 -25.78 -8.61 3.15
N LEU A 138 -24.72 -7.89 3.52
CA LEU A 138 -24.61 -6.44 3.32
C LEU A 138 -24.53 -6.05 1.83
N GLN A 139 -24.17 -6.99 0.94
CA GLN A 139 -24.14 -6.76 -0.51
C GLN A 139 -25.44 -6.17 -1.05
N GLN A 140 -26.58 -6.55 -0.48
CA GLN A 140 -27.90 -6.06 -0.90
C GLN A 140 -28.30 -4.72 -0.27
N LYS A 141 -27.50 -4.21 0.68
CA LYS A 141 -27.77 -3.00 1.46
C LYS A 141 -26.88 -1.81 1.08
N VAL A 142 -25.86 -2.04 0.27
CA VAL A 142 -24.85 -1.04 -0.13
C VAL A 142 -24.75 -0.92 -1.64
N SER A 143 -24.16 0.16 -2.12
CA SER A 143 -23.88 0.36 -3.54
C SER A 143 -22.86 -0.64 -4.06
N ALA A 144 -22.90 -0.92 -5.37
CA ALA A 144 -21.96 -1.84 -6.00
C ALA A 144 -20.51 -1.32 -5.91
N SER A 145 -20.28 -0.01 -6.02
CA SER A 145 -18.95 0.60 -5.87
C SER A 145 -18.37 0.43 -4.48
N PHE A 146 -19.18 0.66 -3.47
CA PHE A 146 -18.78 0.45 -2.08
C PHE A 146 -18.50 -1.03 -1.81
N TRP A 147 -19.34 -1.93 -2.37
CA TRP A 147 -19.12 -3.36 -2.25
C TRP A 147 -17.78 -3.80 -2.87
N ASP A 148 -17.46 -3.29 -4.06
CA ASP A 148 -16.17 -3.53 -4.70
C ASP A 148 -15.00 -3.06 -3.82
N ASP A 149 -15.13 -1.88 -3.21
CA ASP A 149 -14.10 -1.32 -2.33
C ASP A 149 -13.81 -2.21 -1.11
N ILE A 150 -14.84 -2.64 -0.40
CA ILE A 150 -14.68 -3.38 0.85
C ILE A 150 -14.31 -4.86 0.63
N THR A 151 -14.76 -5.47 -0.47
CA THR A 151 -14.40 -6.85 -0.82
C THR A 151 -12.99 -6.99 -1.40
N HIS A 152 -12.41 -5.89 -1.86
CA HIS A 152 -11.02 -5.82 -2.32
C HIS A 152 -10.15 -4.97 -1.40
N PHE A 153 -10.58 -4.67 -0.17
CA PHE A 153 -9.85 -3.79 0.75
C PHE A 153 -8.33 -3.98 0.63
N GLU A 154 -7.60 -2.87 0.47
CA GLU A 154 -6.19 -2.88 0.11
C GLU A 154 -5.43 -1.76 0.82
N GLY A 155 -4.26 -2.08 1.41
CA GLY A 155 -3.48 -1.15 2.21
C GLY A 155 -3.01 0.09 1.47
N ASN A 156 -2.65 -0.03 0.16
CA ASN A 156 -2.23 1.15 -0.61
C ASN A 156 -3.40 2.15 -0.81
N ALA A 157 -4.60 1.64 -1.13
CA ALA A 157 -5.79 2.49 -1.22
C ALA A 157 -6.13 3.13 0.13
N ASN A 158 -5.99 2.38 1.21
CA ASN A 158 -6.21 2.87 2.57
C ASN A 158 -5.15 3.91 2.99
N ALA A 159 -3.89 3.80 2.52
CA ALA A 159 -2.87 4.83 2.74
C ALA A 159 -3.27 6.16 2.08
N PHE A 160 -3.75 6.12 0.84
CA PHE A 160 -4.23 7.32 0.16
C PHE A 160 -5.44 7.92 0.88
N ARG A 161 -6.44 7.11 1.28
CA ARG A 161 -7.58 7.54 2.09
C ARG A 161 -7.14 8.19 3.40
N LEU A 162 -6.26 7.56 4.15
CA LEU A 162 -5.76 8.08 5.44
C LEU A 162 -5.16 9.47 5.31
N LEU A 163 -4.52 9.77 4.17
CA LEU A 163 -3.84 11.05 3.92
C LEU A 163 -4.76 12.14 3.34
N THR A 164 -5.81 11.76 2.62
CA THR A 164 -6.65 12.70 1.88
C THR A 164 -8.03 12.90 2.49
N HIS A 165 -8.58 11.86 3.17
CA HIS A 165 -9.92 11.91 3.74
C HIS A 165 -10.03 12.92 4.88
N GLN A 166 -11.13 13.67 4.87
CA GLN A 166 -11.47 14.60 5.93
C GLN A 166 -12.22 13.88 7.05
N PHE A 167 -11.49 13.26 7.97
CA PHE A 167 -12.10 12.72 9.18
C PHE A 167 -12.75 13.82 10.05
N GLN A 168 -13.72 13.47 10.89
CA GLN A 168 -14.40 14.43 11.73
C GLN A 168 -13.40 15.25 12.59
N GLY A 169 -13.63 16.55 12.65
CA GLY A 169 -12.74 17.48 13.35
C GLY A 169 -11.43 17.80 12.61
N ARG A 170 -11.23 17.25 11.41
CA ARG A 170 -10.06 17.53 10.57
C ARG A 170 -10.37 18.63 9.53
N ARG A 171 -9.32 19.30 9.09
CA ARG A 171 -9.40 20.29 8.00
C ARG A 171 -9.62 19.61 6.65
N PRO A 172 -10.17 20.34 5.65
CA PRO A 172 -10.22 19.89 4.26
C PRO A 172 -8.84 19.44 3.77
N GLY A 173 -8.80 18.39 2.92
CA GLY A 173 -7.55 17.82 2.39
C GLY A 173 -6.79 16.92 3.39
N GLY A 174 -7.41 16.51 4.49
CA GLY A 174 -6.85 15.56 5.43
C GLY A 174 -5.51 16.01 6.02
N PHE A 175 -4.40 15.38 5.60
CA PHE A 175 -3.04 15.76 5.99
C PHE A 175 -2.52 17.00 5.25
N VAL A 176 -3.26 17.48 4.24
CA VAL A 176 -2.87 18.67 3.45
C VAL A 176 -1.47 18.49 2.85
N MET A 177 -1.25 17.35 2.20
CA MET A 177 -0.01 17.01 1.51
C MET A 177 0.06 17.67 0.13
N THR A 178 1.26 17.77 -0.42
CA THR A 178 1.43 18.23 -1.80
C THR A 178 0.93 17.18 -2.80
N TYR A 179 0.46 17.64 -3.96
CA TYR A 179 -0.05 16.78 -5.01
C TYR A 179 0.99 15.76 -5.48
N SER A 180 2.26 16.18 -5.68
CA SER A 180 3.32 15.28 -6.10
C SER A 180 3.59 14.18 -5.07
N THR A 181 3.59 14.51 -3.77
CA THR A 181 3.75 13.49 -2.72
C THR A 181 2.59 12.51 -2.74
N LEU A 182 1.33 12.99 -2.82
CA LEU A 182 0.14 12.14 -2.86
C LEU A 182 0.13 11.22 -4.09
N ALA A 183 0.45 11.76 -5.28
CA ALA A 183 0.49 10.95 -6.49
C ALA A 183 1.61 9.90 -6.48
N SER A 184 2.72 10.18 -5.79
CA SER A 184 3.88 9.27 -5.67
C SER A 184 3.63 8.06 -4.77
N ILE A 185 2.56 8.07 -3.95
CA ILE A 185 2.17 6.95 -3.09
C ILE A 185 1.28 5.95 -3.84
N VAL A 186 0.53 6.41 -4.86
CA VAL A 186 -0.51 5.59 -5.52
C VAL A 186 0.12 4.63 -6.53
N LYS A 187 0.49 3.44 -6.07
CA LYS A 187 1.11 2.37 -6.87
C LYS A 187 0.18 1.83 -7.96
N TYR A 188 -1.12 1.78 -7.70
CA TYR A 188 -2.15 1.22 -8.59
C TYR A 188 -3.19 2.30 -8.92
N PRO A 189 -2.94 3.21 -9.88
CA PRO A 189 -3.77 4.39 -10.11
C PRO A 189 -5.08 4.09 -10.84
N TYR A 190 -5.90 3.22 -10.25
CA TYR A 190 -7.23 2.83 -10.71
C TYR A 190 -8.12 2.41 -9.54
N SER A 191 -9.46 2.44 -9.78
CA SER A 191 -10.48 2.10 -8.79
C SER A 191 -10.60 0.58 -8.57
N SER A 192 -11.22 0.19 -7.46
CA SER A 192 -11.43 -1.22 -7.04
C SER A 192 -12.12 -2.09 -8.10
N SER A 193 -13.04 -1.53 -8.88
CA SER A 193 -13.72 -2.24 -9.98
C SER A 193 -12.77 -2.73 -11.10
N LEU A 194 -11.55 -2.19 -11.17
CA LEU A 194 -10.49 -2.58 -12.11
C LEU A 194 -9.39 -3.42 -11.46
N ALA A 195 -9.53 -3.78 -10.19
CA ALA A 195 -8.52 -4.50 -9.42
C ALA A 195 -8.17 -5.91 -9.95
N GLY A 196 -9.08 -6.51 -10.74
CA GLY A 196 -8.90 -7.81 -11.34
C GLY A 196 -8.70 -8.93 -10.30
N LYS A 197 -8.08 -10.05 -10.70
CA LYS A 197 -7.86 -11.21 -9.82
C LYS A 197 -6.89 -10.94 -8.67
N LYS A 198 -6.00 -9.95 -8.81
CA LYS A 198 -5.00 -9.61 -7.78
C LYS A 198 -5.57 -8.75 -6.65
N GLY A 199 -6.76 -8.17 -6.81
CA GLY A 199 -7.43 -7.34 -5.81
C GLY A 199 -6.70 -6.02 -5.49
N LYS A 200 -5.69 -5.60 -6.29
CA LYS A 200 -4.91 -4.39 -6.03
C LYS A 200 -5.51 -3.17 -6.72
N PHE A 201 -5.63 -2.05 -6.01
CA PHE A 201 -6.12 -0.77 -6.51
C PHE A 201 -5.57 0.37 -5.63
N GLY A 202 -5.69 1.63 -6.05
CA GLY A 202 -4.95 2.73 -5.41
C GLY A 202 -5.79 3.74 -4.66
N PHE A 203 -7.12 3.73 -4.82
CA PHE A 203 -8.03 4.63 -4.09
C PHE A 203 -9.43 4.05 -4.06
N PHE A 204 -10.13 4.22 -2.94
CA PHE A 204 -11.53 3.89 -2.81
C PHE A 204 -12.40 4.84 -3.64
N ASN A 205 -13.61 4.44 -3.92
CA ASN A 205 -14.54 5.25 -4.71
C ASN A 205 -14.78 6.64 -4.09
N SER A 206 -14.76 6.74 -2.77
CA SER A 206 -14.86 8.00 -2.04
C SER A 206 -13.70 8.96 -2.29
N GLU A 207 -12.51 8.48 -2.63
CA GLU A 207 -11.32 9.28 -2.96
C GLU A 207 -11.06 9.42 -4.47
N ALA A 208 -11.91 8.84 -5.33
CA ALA A 208 -11.71 8.82 -6.78
C ALA A 208 -11.66 10.22 -7.41
N GLU A 209 -12.56 11.11 -7.03
CA GLU A 209 -12.55 12.51 -7.49
C GLU A 209 -11.31 13.27 -7.03
N THR A 210 -10.88 13.03 -5.79
CA THR A 210 -9.66 13.63 -5.24
C THR A 210 -8.44 13.20 -6.04
N TYR A 211 -8.31 11.90 -6.34
CA TYR A 211 -7.18 11.43 -7.14
C TYR A 211 -7.25 11.94 -8.59
N GLN A 212 -8.43 11.94 -9.20
CA GLN A 212 -8.63 12.50 -10.54
C GLN A 212 -8.18 13.96 -10.60
N HIS A 213 -8.59 14.80 -9.66
CA HIS A 213 -8.19 16.20 -9.60
C HIS A 213 -6.66 16.35 -9.48
N ILE A 214 -6.03 15.59 -8.58
CA ILE A 214 -4.56 15.59 -8.44
C ILE A 214 -3.89 15.17 -9.75
N ALA A 215 -4.38 14.11 -10.39
CA ALA A 215 -3.80 13.59 -11.63
C ALA A 215 -3.92 14.56 -12.79
N GLU A 216 -5.05 15.25 -12.93
CA GLU A 216 -5.29 16.28 -13.95
C GLU A 216 -4.35 17.48 -13.77
N GLU A 217 -4.20 17.99 -12.56
CA GLU A 217 -3.30 19.10 -12.23
C GLU A 217 -1.82 18.76 -12.50
N LEU A 218 -1.42 17.52 -12.19
CA LEU A 218 -0.06 17.05 -12.45
C LEU A 218 0.17 16.62 -13.92
N GLY A 219 -0.85 16.64 -14.78
CA GLY A 219 -0.76 16.19 -16.15
C GLY A 219 -0.52 14.69 -16.30
N ILE A 220 -0.95 13.89 -15.32
CA ILE A 220 -0.86 12.43 -15.37
C ILE A 220 -1.83 11.91 -16.42
N ILE A 221 -1.35 11.04 -17.31
CA ILE A 221 -2.13 10.51 -18.43
C ILE A 221 -3.32 9.70 -17.90
N ARG A 222 -4.52 10.06 -18.32
CA ARG A 222 -5.73 9.27 -18.13
C ARG A 222 -5.90 8.32 -19.32
N PHE A 223 -6.10 7.04 -19.05
CA PHE A 223 -6.42 6.08 -20.10
C PHE A 223 -7.93 6.09 -20.40
N SER A 224 -8.29 6.34 -21.66
CA SER A 224 -9.66 6.27 -22.15
C SER A 224 -9.87 4.91 -22.83
N GLY A 225 -10.82 4.09 -22.35
CA GLY A 225 -11.26 2.87 -23.03
C GLY A 225 -11.34 1.63 -22.15
N GLU A 226 -12.12 0.64 -22.59
CA GLU A 226 -12.20 -0.70 -22.01
C GLU A 226 -10.91 -1.46 -22.30
N CYS A 227 -9.83 -1.22 -21.56
CA CYS A 227 -8.74 -2.17 -21.56
C CYS A 227 -9.07 -3.25 -20.52
N ARG A 228 -9.35 -4.46 -20.99
CA ARG A 228 -9.17 -5.65 -20.16
C ARG A 228 -7.74 -5.64 -19.68
N VAL A 229 -7.56 -5.69 -18.37
CA VAL A 229 -6.26 -6.01 -17.77
C VAL A 229 -6.05 -7.50 -18.02
N ASP A 230 -5.60 -7.83 -19.23
CA ASP A 230 -5.05 -9.16 -19.47
C ASP A 230 -3.79 -9.23 -18.60
N SER A 231 -3.75 -10.27 -17.81
CA SER A 231 -2.74 -10.62 -16.83
C SER A 231 -1.31 -10.35 -17.30
N VAL A 232 -0.79 -9.16 -17.04
CA VAL A 232 0.66 -8.98 -16.94
C VAL A 232 1.05 -9.55 -15.59
N GLU A 233 1.82 -10.62 -15.60
CA GLU A 233 2.40 -11.22 -14.41
C GLU A 233 3.43 -10.22 -13.85
N PHE A 234 2.98 -9.31 -13.01
CA PHE A 234 3.90 -8.61 -12.12
C PHE A 234 4.39 -9.64 -11.10
N ALA A 235 5.63 -10.00 -11.22
CA ALA A 235 6.33 -10.74 -10.18
C ALA A 235 6.57 -9.80 -8.98
N THR A 236 5.51 -9.44 -8.28
CA THR A 236 5.66 -8.83 -6.97
C THR A 236 6.01 -9.91 -5.98
N ALA A 237 7.02 -9.66 -5.16
CA ALA A 237 7.47 -10.49 -4.04
C ALA A 237 6.46 -10.53 -2.89
N THR A 238 5.18 -10.64 -3.16
CA THR A 238 4.13 -10.84 -2.17
C THR A 238 3.56 -12.24 -2.36
N GLY A 239 3.72 -13.06 -1.31
CA GLY A 239 3.37 -14.47 -1.32
C GLY A 239 1.88 -14.75 -1.46
N ASP A 240 1.40 -14.82 -2.68
CA ASP A 240 0.08 -15.36 -2.99
C ASP A 240 0.22 -16.64 -3.81
N THR A 241 0.30 -17.76 -3.13
CA THR A 241 -0.01 -19.07 -3.69
C THR A 241 -0.77 -19.93 -2.68
N PHE A 242 -2.09 -19.69 -2.58
CA PHE A 242 -2.96 -20.78 -2.21
C PHE A 242 -3.17 -21.65 -3.47
N ALA A 243 -2.61 -22.84 -3.46
CA ALA A 243 -2.85 -23.85 -4.47
C ALA A 243 -4.32 -24.29 -4.38
N THR A 244 -5.13 -23.90 -5.36
CA THR A 244 -6.40 -24.57 -5.63
C THR A 244 -6.08 -25.95 -6.18
N MET A 245 -6.39 -26.98 -5.41
CA MET A 245 -6.46 -28.36 -5.91
C MET A 245 -7.53 -28.43 -7.01
N ASN A 246 -7.10 -28.84 -8.19
CA ASN A 246 -7.95 -29.24 -9.29
C ASN A 246 -8.88 -30.38 -8.85
N THR A 247 -10.19 -30.14 -8.93
CA THR A 247 -11.15 -31.22 -9.19
C THR A 247 -11.62 -31.10 -10.64
N THR A 248 -11.22 -32.09 -11.39
CA THR A 248 -11.55 -32.34 -12.77
C THR A 248 -13.05 -32.54 -12.98
N ALA A 249 -13.57 -31.80 -13.94
CA ALA A 249 -14.54 -32.13 -14.97
C ALA A 249 -15.66 -33.15 -14.71
N ILE A 250 -16.85 -32.79 -15.16
CA ILE A 250 -17.58 -33.48 -16.23
C ILE A 250 -18.63 -32.48 -16.78
N GLY A 251 -18.67 -32.41 -18.12
CA GLY A 251 -19.55 -31.54 -18.86
C GLY A 251 -21.02 -31.97 -18.82
N ASP A 252 -21.89 -31.05 -19.26
CA ASP A 252 -22.78 -31.31 -20.39
C ASP A 252 -23.58 -30.04 -20.72
N THR A 253 -23.68 -29.86 -22.00
CA THR A 253 -24.55 -29.00 -22.79
C THR A 253 -26.02 -29.03 -22.34
N PHE A 254 -26.72 -27.85 -22.38
CA PHE A 254 -28.03 -27.74 -23.01
C PHE A 254 -28.55 -26.29 -23.14
N ALA A 255 -28.72 -25.89 -24.39
CA ALA A 255 -29.86 -25.24 -25.04
C ALA A 255 -30.54 -23.98 -24.40
N THR A 256 -30.47 -22.95 -25.22
CA THR A 256 -31.38 -21.80 -25.38
C THR A 256 -32.85 -22.05 -25.07
N ARG A 257 -33.47 -21.13 -24.30
CA ARG A 257 -34.89 -20.77 -24.57
C ARG A 257 -35.16 -19.31 -24.17
N ASN A 258 -35.57 -18.56 -25.18
CA ASN A 258 -36.27 -17.27 -25.06
C ASN A 258 -37.60 -17.46 -24.30
N THR A 259 -37.92 -16.58 -23.39
CA THR A 259 -39.31 -16.21 -23.10
C THR A 259 -39.42 -14.74 -22.76
N ALA A 260 -40.48 -14.15 -23.26
CA ALA A 260 -40.81 -12.75 -23.38
C ALA A 260 -41.19 -12.06 -22.06
N ALA A 261 -41.06 -10.75 -22.11
CA ALA A 261 -41.57 -9.67 -21.31
C ALA A 261 -42.85 -9.94 -20.50
N THR A 262 -42.79 -9.55 -19.20
CA THR A 262 -43.95 -8.94 -18.54
C THR A 262 -43.42 -7.68 -17.82
N GLY A 263 -43.98 -6.55 -18.27
CA GLY A 263 -43.66 -5.25 -17.69
C GLY A 263 -44.40 -5.09 -16.36
N ASP A 264 -43.62 -4.78 -15.33
CA ASP A 264 -44.15 -4.14 -14.11
C ASP A 264 -43.51 -2.75 -14.04
N THR A 265 -44.36 -1.76 -14.34
CA THR A 265 -44.09 -0.33 -14.16
C THR A 265 -44.07 -0.02 -12.67
N ILE A 266 -42.90 0.09 -12.07
CA ILE A 266 -42.76 0.66 -10.73
C ILE A 266 -42.97 2.17 -10.86
N ALA A 267 -44.08 2.66 -10.36
CA ALA A 267 -44.37 4.10 -10.30
C ALA A 267 -43.40 4.76 -9.27
N VAL A 268 -42.41 5.48 -9.79
CA VAL A 268 -41.52 6.32 -9.00
C VAL A 268 -42.33 7.50 -8.45
N LYS A 269 -42.50 7.56 -7.15
CA LYS A 269 -43.33 8.57 -6.46
C LYS A 269 -42.67 9.93 -6.29
N ASN A 270 -41.43 10.11 -6.73
CA ASN A 270 -40.73 11.39 -6.52
C ASN A 270 -39.71 11.68 -7.67
N PRO A 271 -39.88 12.75 -8.46
CA PRO A 271 -38.98 13.07 -9.57
C PRO A 271 -37.54 13.43 -9.13
N LYS A 272 -37.36 13.88 -7.87
CA LYS A 272 -36.03 14.16 -7.32
C LYS A 272 -35.25 12.88 -7.03
N GLU A 273 -35.88 11.84 -6.50
CA GLU A 273 -35.20 10.55 -6.23
C GLU A 273 -34.78 9.86 -7.52
N ALA A 274 -35.51 10.03 -8.61
CA ALA A 274 -35.15 9.49 -9.92
C ALA A 274 -33.95 10.24 -10.54
N THR A 275 -33.86 11.56 -10.36
CA THR A 275 -32.73 12.37 -10.83
C THR A 275 -31.47 12.09 -10.03
N ASP A 276 -31.57 11.92 -8.72
CA ASP A 276 -30.44 11.58 -7.85
C ASP A 276 -29.94 10.14 -8.10
N ALA A 277 -30.86 9.19 -8.33
CA ALA A 277 -30.49 7.81 -8.68
C ALA A 277 -29.81 7.72 -10.06
N VAL A 278 -30.25 8.50 -11.05
CA VAL A 278 -29.61 8.56 -12.39
C VAL A 278 -28.28 9.31 -12.31
N ALA A 279 -28.19 10.39 -11.55
CA ALA A 279 -26.92 11.10 -11.34
C ALA A 279 -25.90 10.20 -10.63
N ASN A 280 -26.31 9.51 -9.56
CA ASN A 280 -25.45 8.58 -8.84
C ASN A 280 -25.04 7.37 -9.70
N SER A 281 -25.93 6.82 -10.53
CA SER A 281 -25.57 5.73 -11.45
C SER A 281 -24.63 6.18 -12.56
N THR A 282 -24.75 7.43 -13.04
CA THR A 282 -23.87 8.01 -14.05
C THR A 282 -22.50 8.34 -13.45
N LEU A 283 -22.46 8.88 -12.23
CA LEU A 283 -21.23 9.12 -11.48
C LEU A 283 -20.50 7.80 -11.20
N TYR A 284 -21.21 6.77 -10.75
CA TYR A 284 -20.66 5.42 -10.55
C TYR A 284 -20.04 4.86 -11.83
N THR A 285 -20.76 4.95 -12.95
CA THR A 285 -20.24 4.46 -14.25
C THR A 285 -19.01 5.24 -14.72
N LEU A 286 -18.89 6.52 -14.34
CA LEU A 286 -17.76 7.37 -14.67
C LEU A 286 -16.54 7.05 -13.80
N HIS A 287 -16.71 6.82 -12.50
CA HIS A 287 -15.63 6.55 -11.54
C HIS A 287 -15.16 5.09 -11.57
N SER A 288 -16.06 4.13 -11.85
CA SER A 288 -15.73 2.71 -11.90
C SER A 288 -14.78 2.32 -13.04
N LYS A 289 -14.51 3.24 -13.98
CA LYS A 289 -13.57 3.03 -15.10
C LYS A 289 -12.39 3.99 -15.08
N LEU A 290 -12.11 4.66 -13.95
CA LEU A 290 -10.97 5.55 -13.84
C LEU A 290 -9.66 4.75 -13.79
N ARG A 291 -8.79 5.01 -14.76
CA ARG A 291 -7.43 4.48 -14.82
C ARG A 291 -6.48 5.56 -15.31
N PHE A 292 -5.38 5.72 -14.60
CA PHE A 292 -4.32 6.68 -14.93
C PHE A 292 -2.98 5.96 -15.11
N ALA A 293 -2.02 6.64 -15.72
CA ALA A 293 -0.63 6.22 -15.67
C ALA A 293 -0.08 6.38 -14.24
N ARG A 294 0.93 5.61 -13.90
CA ARG A 294 1.67 5.82 -12.64
C ARG A 294 2.39 7.16 -12.71
N HIS A 295 2.39 7.91 -11.61
CA HIS A 295 3.34 9.01 -11.46
C HIS A 295 4.77 8.46 -11.54
N PRO A 296 5.71 9.07 -12.28
CA PRO A 296 7.06 8.52 -12.45
C PRO A 296 7.77 8.18 -11.15
N LEU A 297 7.59 8.97 -10.10
CA LEU A 297 8.24 8.72 -8.81
C LEU A 297 7.72 7.48 -8.07
N VAL A 298 6.55 6.94 -8.43
CA VAL A 298 6.04 5.66 -7.88
C VAL A 298 7.02 4.52 -8.15
N TYR A 299 7.68 4.51 -9.31
CA TYR A 299 8.67 3.48 -9.62
C TYR A 299 9.89 3.51 -8.70
N LEU A 300 10.28 4.70 -8.22
CA LEU A 300 11.37 4.85 -7.25
C LEU A 300 10.93 4.43 -5.85
N VAL A 301 9.69 4.76 -5.46
CA VAL A 301 9.10 4.31 -4.19
C VAL A 301 8.97 2.79 -4.16
N GLU A 302 8.46 2.18 -5.23
CA GLU A 302 8.35 0.73 -5.39
C GLU A 302 9.73 0.05 -5.35
N ALA A 303 10.74 0.59 -6.05
CA ALA A 303 12.09 0.05 -6.03
C ALA A 303 12.75 0.13 -4.64
N ALA A 304 12.54 1.23 -3.91
CA ALA A 304 13.06 1.38 -2.56
C ALA A 304 12.42 0.36 -1.60
N ASP A 305 11.11 0.14 -1.70
CA ASP A 305 10.39 -0.88 -0.94
C ASP A 305 10.89 -2.29 -1.28
N ASP A 306 10.93 -2.65 -2.57
CA ASP A 306 11.39 -3.96 -3.04
C ASP A 306 12.82 -4.27 -2.57
N ILE A 307 13.75 -3.29 -2.65
CA ILE A 307 15.14 -3.44 -2.19
C ILE A 307 15.19 -3.69 -0.69
N CYS A 308 14.52 -2.84 0.11
CA CYS A 308 14.54 -2.96 1.57
C CYS A 308 13.84 -4.24 2.02
N TYR A 309 12.67 -4.52 1.48
CA TYR A 309 11.88 -5.69 1.88
C TYR A 309 12.66 -6.99 1.70
N GLU A 310 13.22 -7.25 0.51
CA GLU A 310 13.91 -8.51 0.23
C GLU A 310 15.22 -8.64 1.01
N ILE A 311 16.04 -7.58 1.04
CA ILE A 311 17.39 -7.66 1.62
C ILE A 311 17.36 -7.64 3.15
N MET A 312 16.43 -6.89 3.76
CA MET A 312 16.25 -6.89 5.22
C MET A 312 15.67 -8.21 5.72
N ASP A 313 14.76 -8.82 4.95
CA ASP A 313 14.22 -10.14 5.29
C ASP A 313 15.31 -11.22 5.33
N MET A 314 16.32 -11.16 4.45
CA MET A 314 17.49 -12.06 4.50
C MET A 314 18.31 -11.84 5.76
N GLU A 315 18.54 -10.58 6.16
CA GLU A 315 19.27 -10.28 7.40
C GLU A 315 18.50 -10.74 8.64
N ASP A 316 17.19 -10.48 8.70
CA ASP A 316 16.35 -10.92 9.82
C ASP A 316 16.25 -12.45 9.90
N ALA A 317 16.16 -13.14 8.76
CA ALA A 317 16.19 -14.60 8.71
C ALA A 317 17.51 -15.17 9.23
N HIS A 318 18.65 -14.48 8.97
CA HIS A 318 19.93 -14.86 9.57
C HIS A 318 19.92 -14.65 11.07
N LYS A 319 19.49 -13.49 11.59
CA LYS A 319 19.41 -13.20 13.02
C LYS A 319 18.51 -14.18 13.77
N LEU A 320 17.42 -14.62 13.13
CA LEU A 320 16.49 -15.61 13.67
C LEU A 320 16.97 -17.06 13.46
N LYS A 321 18.14 -17.27 12.85
CA LYS A 321 18.73 -18.60 12.55
C LYS A 321 17.87 -19.47 11.63
N ILE A 322 17.02 -18.83 10.81
CA ILE A 322 16.27 -19.48 9.73
C ILE A 322 17.23 -19.76 8.57
N LEU A 323 18.13 -18.82 8.28
CA LEU A 323 19.21 -18.98 7.32
C LEU A 323 20.56 -19.05 8.05
N SER A 324 21.47 -19.90 7.56
CA SER A 324 22.83 -19.93 8.08
C SER A 324 23.63 -18.73 7.60
N PHE A 325 24.71 -18.39 8.32
CA PHE A 325 25.67 -17.35 7.89
C PHE A 325 26.19 -17.62 6.47
N LYS A 326 26.55 -18.88 6.18
CA LYS A 326 27.03 -19.28 4.86
C LYS A 326 26.00 -19.03 3.77
N ASP A 327 24.75 -19.47 3.98
CA ASP A 327 23.69 -19.33 2.98
C ASP A 327 23.37 -17.84 2.72
N THR A 328 23.27 -17.04 3.78
CA THR A 328 23.01 -15.60 3.67
C THR A 328 24.15 -14.87 2.93
N THR A 329 25.41 -15.20 3.26
CA THR A 329 26.58 -14.64 2.59
C THR A 329 26.59 -15.00 1.09
N GLU A 330 26.30 -16.26 0.76
CA GLU A 330 26.25 -16.73 -0.63
C GLU A 330 25.15 -16.02 -1.43
N LEU A 331 23.98 -15.83 -0.84
CA LEU A 331 22.87 -15.11 -1.47
C LEU A 331 23.26 -13.65 -1.73
N MET A 332 23.84 -12.96 -0.75
CA MET A 332 24.22 -11.55 -0.88
C MET A 332 25.39 -11.34 -1.86
N LEU A 333 26.39 -12.22 -1.85
CA LEU A 333 27.49 -12.16 -2.82
C LEU A 333 27.04 -12.44 -4.25
N GLY A 334 25.95 -13.17 -4.45
CA GLY A 334 25.38 -13.47 -5.75
C GLY A 334 24.96 -12.25 -6.58
N PHE A 335 24.83 -11.06 -5.96
CA PHE A 335 24.56 -9.80 -6.66
C PHE A 335 25.78 -9.22 -7.38
N PHE A 336 26.96 -9.82 -7.24
CA PHE A 336 28.22 -9.26 -7.76
C PHE A 336 28.95 -10.25 -8.65
N GLU A 337 29.71 -9.71 -9.61
CA GLU A 337 30.69 -10.47 -10.41
C GLU A 337 31.80 -11.00 -9.52
N GLU A 338 32.44 -12.11 -9.92
CA GLU A 338 33.40 -12.83 -9.10
C GLU A 338 34.59 -11.98 -8.61
N ASP A 339 35.10 -11.08 -9.47
CA ASP A 339 36.19 -10.15 -9.10
C ASP A 339 35.75 -9.14 -8.02
N VAL A 340 34.47 -8.70 -8.05
CA VAL A 340 33.90 -7.81 -7.04
C VAL A 340 33.66 -8.58 -5.73
N GLN A 341 33.18 -9.82 -5.81
CA GLN A 341 33.03 -10.69 -4.62
C GLN A 341 34.35 -10.83 -3.88
N GLN A 342 35.46 -11.11 -4.62
CA GLN A 342 36.79 -11.23 -4.02
C GLN A 342 37.23 -9.93 -3.35
N ARG A 343 36.98 -8.77 -3.94
CA ARG A 343 37.28 -7.47 -3.33
C ARG A 343 36.47 -7.22 -2.06
N ILE A 344 35.19 -7.55 -2.05
CA ILE A 344 34.32 -7.43 -0.88
C ILE A 344 34.86 -8.32 0.26
N LEU A 345 35.14 -9.59 -0.04
CA LEU A 345 35.67 -10.53 0.93
C LEU A 345 37.06 -10.15 1.45
N GLN A 346 37.91 -9.59 0.59
CA GLN A 346 39.20 -9.07 1.00
C GLN A 346 39.05 -7.87 1.95
N ARG A 347 38.13 -6.96 1.66
CA ARG A 347 37.87 -5.80 2.51
C ARG A 347 37.35 -6.20 3.90
N ILE A 348 36.45 -7.20 3.99
CA ILE A 348 36.00 -7.78 5.26
C ILE A 348 37.18 -8.27 6.10
N LYS A 349 38.19 -8.89 5.46
CA LYS A 349 39.40 -9.35 6.14
C LYS A 349 40.31 -8.19 6.55
N ASP A 350 40.50 -7.21 5.69
CA ASP A 350 41.37 -6.04 5.94
C ASP A 350 40.82 -5.17 7.09
N GLU A 351 39.49 -5.03 7.17
CA GLU A 351 38.80 -4.33 8.24
C GLU A 351 38.62 -5.20 9.51
N GLN A 352 39.10 -6.44 9.50
CA GLN A 352 39.04 -7.40 10.61
C GLN A 352 37.63 -7.61 11.17
N LEU A 353 36.60 -7.62 10.30
CA LEU A 353 35.24 -7.93 10.68
C LEU A 353 35.13 -9.42 11.01
N THR A 354 35.05 -9.78 12.28
CA THR A 354 35.01 -11.17 12.76
C THR A 354 33.61 -11.61 13.20
N ASP A 355 32.73 -10.66 13.56
CA ASP A 355 31.35 -10.95 13.90
C ASP A 355 30.50 -11.22 12.65
N GLU A 356 29.74 -12.31 12.67
CA GLU A 356 28.91 -12.74 11.53
C GLU A 356 27.82 -11.71 11.20
N ASN A 357 27.21 -11.09 12.20
CA ASN A 357 26.17 -10.08 11.96
C ASN A 357 26.75 -8.82 11.33
N GLU A 358 27.93 -8.37 11.78
CA GLU A 358 28.65 -7.24 11.19
C GLU A 358 29.01 -7.51 9.72
N GLN A 359 29.44 -8.73 9.39
CA GLN A 359 29.73 -9.12 8.00
C GLN A 359 28.44 -9.08 7.14
N ILE A 360 27.32 -9.59 7.65
CA ILE A 360 26.05 -9.56 6.92
C ILE A 360 25.57 -8.12 6.75
N GLN A 361 25.71 -7.24 7.75
CA GLN A 361 25.35 -5.83 7.62
C GLN A 361 26.20 -5.10 6.56
N TYR A 362 27.49 -5.41 6.50
CA TYR A 362 28.36 -4.87 5.46
C TYR A 362 27.95 -5.35 4.06
N LEU A 363 27.67 -6.65 3.89
CA LEU A 363 27.18 -7.22 2.64
C LEU A 363 25.84 -6.61 2.23
N ARG A 364 24.92 -6.44 3.17
CA ARG A 364 23.63 -5.75 2.97
C ARG A 364 23.85 -4.37 2.37
N ALA A 365 24.72 -3.55 2.97
CA ALA A 365 25.02 -2.20 2.47
C ALA A 365 25.58 -2.23 1.05
N CYS A 366 26.46 -3.19 0.73
CA CYS A 366 26.97 -3.36 -0.63
C CYS A 366 25.86 -3.72 -1.62
N VAL A 367 24.94 -4.63 -1.26
CA VAL A 367 23.84 -5.06 -2.13
C VAL A 367 22.85 -3.93 -2.35
N ILE A 368 22.46 -3.20 -1.30
CA ILE A 368 21.56 -2.05 -1.44
C ILE A 368 22.13 -1.03 -2.40
N GLY A 369 23.39 -0.58 -2.23
CA GLY A 369 24.04 0.37 -3.14
C GLY A 369 24.15 -0.15 -4.58
N LYS A 370 24.35 -1.47 -4.77
CA LYS A 370 24.35 -2.07 -6.11
C LYS A 370 22.97 -2.00 -6.75
N LEU A 371 21.92 -2.33 -6.01
CA LEU A 371 20.54 -2.30 -6.51
C LEU A 371 20.04 -0.88 -6.76
N GLU A 372 20.40 0.09 -5.90
CA GLU A 372 20.13 1.51 -6.13
C GLU A 372 20.67 1.97 -7.48
N ASN A 373 21.95 1.71 -7.75
CA ASN A 373 22.59 2.07 -9.02
C ASN A 373 21.92 1.41 -10.24
N GLU A 374 21.54 0.14 -10.14
CA GLU A 374 20.84 -0.58 -11.20
C GLU A 374 19.43 -0.01 -11.44
N CYS A 375 18.70 0.32 -10.39
CA CYS A 375 17.36 0.91 -10.50
C CYS A 375 17.40 2.32 -11.10
N VAL A 376 18.35 3.17 -10.69
CA VAL A 376 18.54 4.51 -11.28
C VAL A 376 18.86 4.40 -12.76
N ARG A 377 19.79 3.51 -13.15
CA ARG A 377 20.10 3.27 -14.56
C ARG A 377 18.87 2.82 -15.33
N THR A 378 18.15 1.82 -14.82
CA THR A 378 16.94 1.28 -15.46
C THR A 378 15.87 2.37 -15.62
N PHE A 379 15.67 3.20 -14.60
CA PHE A 379 14.74 4.32 -14.65
C PHE A 379 15.11 5.31 -15.77
N MET A 380 16.36 5.73 -15.84
CA MET A 380 16.83 6.72 -16.80
C MET A 380 16.86 6.19 -18.24
N ASP A 381 17.14 4.90 -18.42
CA ASP A 381 17.11 4.24 -19.73
C ASP A 381 15.66 4.13 -20.26
N ASN A 382 14.69 4.04 -19.36
CA ASN A 382 13.26 3.91 -19.68
C ASN A 382 12.45 5.20 -19.44
N GLU A 383 13.09 6.35 -19.17
CA GLU A 383 12.42 7.60 -18.83
C GLU A 383 11.30 7.98 -19.81
N GLN A 384 11.55 7.83 -21.11
CA GLN A 384 10.55 8.16 -22.13
C GLN A 384 9.30 7.26 -22.05
N ALA A 385 9.49 5.97 -21.84
CA ALA A 385 8.37 5.02 -21.67
C ALA A 385 7.60 5.29 -20.37
N ILE A 386 8.31 5.63 -19.30
CA ILE A 386 7.73 6.03 -18.01
C ILE A 386 6.88 7.30 -18.17
N LEU A 387 7.41 8.34 -18.82
CA LEU A 387 6.69 9.59 -19.08
C LEU A 387 5.55 9.42 -20.09
N ALA A 388 5.62 8.43 -20.97
CA ALA A 388 4.53 8.06 -21.86
C ALA A 388 3.44 7.20 -21.18
N GLY A 389 3.70 6.71 -19.95
CA GLY A 389 2.79 5.81 -19.23
C GLY A 389 2.72 4.40 -19.82
N THR A 390 3.73 3.99 -20.58
CA THR A 390 3.81 2.69 -21.27
C THR A 390 4.84 1.73 -20.66
N PHE A 391 5.59 2.16 -19.66
CA PHE A 391 6.52 1.27 -18.95
C PHE A 391 5.74 0.31 -18.04
N GLU A 392 5.96 -0.98 -18.24
CA GLU A 392 5.30 -2.06 -17.51
C GLU A 392 6.25 -2.72 -16.52
N GLY A 393 5.70 -3.25 -15.42
CA GLY A 393 6.48 -3.91 -14.37
C GLY A 393 7.10 -2.95 -13.35
N SER A 394 8.02 -3.47 -12.53
CA SER A 394 8.83 -2.72 -11.58
C SER A 394 10.23 -2.45 -12.17
N LEU A 395 10.99 -1.54 -11.56
CA LEU A 395 12.39 -1.33 -11.97
C LEU A 395 13.23 -2.58 -11.75
N ILE A 396 12.99 -3.31 -10.67
CA ILE A 396 13.70 -4.56 -10.32
C ILE A 396 13.52 -5.64 -11.40
N ASP A 397 12.37 -5.68 -12.08
CA ASP A 397 12.16 -6.63 -13.18
C ASP A 397 13.06 -6.37 -14.41
N HIS A 398 13.60 -5.16 -14.53
CA HIS A 398 14.34 -4.67 -15.68
C HIS A 398 15.82 -4.34 -15.42
N ILE A 399 16.33 -4.59 -14.19
CA ILE A 399 17.77 -4.43 -13.89
C ILE A 399 18.62 -5.45 -14.64
N ALA A 400 19.96 -5.33 -14.56
CA ALA A 400 20.88 -6.25 -15.22
C ALA A 400 20.61 -7.72 -14.84
N PRO A 401 20.82 -8.68 -15.78
CA PRO A 401 20.45 -10.08 -15.57
C PRO A 401 21.04 -10.71 -14.30
N LEU A 402 22.32 -10.46 -13.99
CA LEU A 402 22.98 -10.99 -12.80
C LEU A 402 22.24 -10.59 -11.51
N GLN A 403 21.98 -9.30 -11.35
CA GLN A 403 21.33 -8.76 -10.16
C GLN A 403 19.88 -9.21 -10.08
N ARG A 404 19.19 -9.27 -11.22
CA ARG A 404 17.81 -9.76 -11.28
C ARG A 404 17.72 -11.24 -10.89
N GLU A 405 18.60 -12.09 -11.39
CA GLU A 405 18.64 -13.51 -11.02
C GLU A 405 18.96 -13.72 -9.54
N ALA A 406 19.91 -12.91 -9.00
CA ALA A 406 20.22 -12.94 -7.57
C ALA A 406 19.00 -12.52 -6.72
N TYR A 407 18.32 -11.44 -7.11
CA TYR A 407 17.09 -10.98 -6.43
C TYR A 407 16.01 -12.07 -6.46
N GLN A 408 15.74 -12.66 -7.62
CA GLN A 408 14.77 -13.76 -7.75
C GLN A 408 15.14 -14.99 -6.92
N ARG A 409 16.44 -15.25 -6.73
CA ARG A 409 16.90 -16.32 -5.84
C ARG A 409 16.57 -16.02 -4.38
N CYS A 410 16.81 -14.78 -3.91
CA CYS A 410 16.40 -14.32 -2.59
C CYS A 410 14.89 -14.48 -2.41
N THR A 411 14.08 -13.95 -3.33
CA THR A 411 12.61 -14.06 -3.31
C THR A 411 12.13 -15.52 -3.22
N LYS A 412 12.77 -16.44 -3.93
CA LYS A 412 12.44 -17.85 -3.84
C LYS A 412 12.74 -18.44 -2.45
N ILE A 413 13.86 -18.05 -1.86
CA ILE A 413 14.26 -18.49 -0.51
C ILE A 413 13.28 -17.91 0.53
N SER A 414 12.94 -16.62 0.44
CA SER A 414 11.95 -15.97 1.32
C SER A 414 10.61 -16.70 1.31
N LYS A 415 10.10 -17.03 0.13
CA LYS A 415 8.83 -17.77 -0.03
C LYS A 415 8.85 -19.16 0.58
N ILE A 416 9.98 -19.84 0.55
CA ILE A 416 10.08 -21.24 1.03
C ILE A 416 10.34 -21.28 2.53
N TYR A 417 11.27 -20.46 3.03
CA TYR A 417 11.79 -20.60 4.39
C TYR A 417 11.31 -19.54 5.35
N ILE A 418 11.06 -18.31 4.88
CA ILE A 418 10.70 -17.17 5.73
C ILE A 418 9.18 -17.12 5.92
N TYR A 419 8.42 -16.90 4.83
CA TYR A 419 6.98 -16.66 4.92
C TYR A 419 6.16 -17.89 5.31
N ARG A 420 6.75 -19.09 5.24
CA ARG A 420 6.15 -20.34 5.72
C ARG A 420 6.70 -20.81 7.06
N SER A 421 7.52 -20.00 7.70
CA SER A 421 8.02 -20.32 9.03
C SER A 421 6.87 -20.35 10.05
N LYS A 422 6.96 -21.24 11.03
CA LYS A 422 5.91 -21.39 12.04
C LYS A 422 5.58 -20.07 12.77
N PRO A 423 6.57 -19.24 13.18
CA PRO A 423 6.26 -17.97 13.83
C PRO A 423 5.43 -17.01 12.97
N VAL A 424 5.71 -16.95 11.67
CA VAL A 424 4.94 -16.09 10.73
C VAL A 424 3.52 -16.62 10.60
N LEU A 425 3.35 -17.93 10.36
CA LEU A 425 2.03 -18.55 10.25
C LEU A 425 1.18 -18.41 11.53
N ASP A 426 1.80 -18.51 12.71
CA ASP A 426 1.10 -18.33 13.98
C ASP A 426 0.54 -16.91 14.13
N VAL A 427 1.29 -15.88 13.68
CA VAL A 427 0.81 -14.48 13.66
C VAL A 427 -0.30 -14.29 12.63
N GLU A 428 -0.16 -14.84 11.44
CA GLU A 428 -1.18 -14.75 10.39
C GLU A 428 -2.52 -15.37 10.83
N LEU A 429 -2.48 -16.58 11.38
CA LEU A 429 -3.67 -17.27 11.88
C LEU A 429 -4.34 -16.50 13.02
N SER A 430 -3.54 -16.04 13.99
CA SER A 430 -4.04 -15.29 15.14
C SER A 430 -4.62 -13.95 14.70
N GLY A 431 -3.89 -13.24 13.84
CA GLY A 431 -4.28 -11.94 13.32
C GLY A 431 -5.57 -12.01 12.51
N TYR A 432 -5.70 -13.01 11.63
CA TYR A 432 -6.94 -13.23 10.90
C TYR A 432 -8.14 -13.41 11.83
N HIS A 433 -8.01 -14.26 12.85
CA HIS A 433 -9.10 -14.52 13.80
C HIS A 433 -9.47 -13.27 14.62
N ILE A 434 -8.48 -12.53 15.11
CA ILE A 434 -8.68 -11.28 15.85
C ILE A 434 -9.44 -10.27 14.98
N MET A 435 -8.96 -10.02 13.78
CA MET A 435 -9.57 -9.06 12.87
C MET A 435 -10.99 -9.45 12.47
N ALA A 436 -11.24 -10.71 12.11
CA ALA A 436 -12.56 -11.21 11.75
C ALA A 436 -13.56 -11.05 12.90
N THR A 437 -13.13 -11.34 14.14
CA THR A 437 -13.98 -11.18 15.33
C THR A 437 -14.29 -9.70 15.60
N LEU A 438 -13.29 -8.81 15.51
CA LEU A 438 -13.51 -7.38 15.70
C LEU A 438 -14.47 -6.82 14.63
N MET A 439 -14.31 -7.22 13.36
CA MET A 439 -15.22 -6.84 12.28
C MET A 439 -16.66 -7.28 12.58
N GLU A 440 -16.84 -8.54 12.98
CA GLU A 440 -18.16 -9.07 13.29
C GLU A 440 -18.86 -8.27 14.39
N LEU A 441 -18.19 -8.10 15.52
CA LEU A 441 -18.78 -7.44 16.70
C LEU A 441 -19.07 -5.96 16.45
N MET A 442 -18.17 -5.26 15.75
CA MET A 442 -18.35 -3.84 15.47
C MET A 442 -19.43 -3.58 14.42
N ILE A 443 -19.54 -4.44 13.40
CA ILE A 443 -20.56 -4.31 12.37
C ILE A 443 -21.94 -4.65 12.96
N GLU A 444 -22.05 -5.70 13.79
CA GLU A 444 -23.30 -5.97 14.53
C GLU A 444 -23.69 -4.78 15.42
N ALA A 445 -22.71 -4.12 16.05
CA ALA A 445 -22.97 -2.98 16.92
C ALA A 445 -23.56 -1.78 16.16
N ILE A 446 -23.05 -1.45 14.97
CA ILE A 446 -23.58 -0.34 14.17
C ILE A 446 -24.94 -0.65 13.49
N GLU A 447 -25.28 -1.91 13.30
CA GLU A 447 -26.59 -2.31 12.80
C GLU A 447 -27.68 -2.34 13.89
N HIS A 448 -27.27 -2.57 15.15
CA HIS A 448 -28.15 -2.65 16.30
C HIS A 448 -27.71 -1.71 17.44
N PRO A 449 -27.61 -0.39 17.17
CA PRO A 449 -27.05 0.58 18.12
C PRO A 449 -27.93 0.74 19.39
N GLU A 450 -29.17 0.30 19.36
CA GLU A 450 -30.14 0.32 20.50
C GLU A 450 -29.76 -0.68 21.60
N ARG A 451 -28.95 -1.72 21.29
CA ARG A 451 -28.60 -2.75 22.27
C ARG A 451 -27.54 -2.22 23.24
N TYR A 452 -27.68 -2.58 24.52
CA TYR A 452 -26.74 -2.16 25.55
C TYR A 452 -25.28 -2.46 25.21
N TYR A 453 -25.00 -3.69 24.77
CA TYR A 453 -23.62 -4.09 24.41
C TYR A 453 -23.07 -3.32 23.19
N SER A 454 -23.91 -3.07 22.21
CA SER A 454 -23.56 -2.26 21.04
C SER A 454 -23.15 -0.84 21.42
N GLN A 455 -23.91 -0.20 22.34
CA GLN A 455 -23.58 1.14 22.84
C GLN A 455 -22.22 1.18 23.53
N GLN A 456 -21.84 0.13 24.26
CA GLN A 456 -20.52 0.04 24.89
C GLN A 456 -19.41 -0.10 23.86
N LEU A 457 -19.61 -0.88 22.79
CA LEU A 457 -18.65 -1.02 21.69
C LEU A 457 -18.49 0.28 20.90
N ILE A 458 -19.60 0.93 20.52
CA ILE A 458 -19.59 2.21 19.80
C ILE A 458 -18.92 3.29 20.64
N GLY A 459 -19.19 3.34 21.95
CA GLY A 459 -18.57 4.29 22.88
C GLY A 459 -17.05 4.16 23.02
N ARG A 460 -16.43 3.08 22.52
CA ARG A 460 -14.95 2.93 22.47
C ARG A 460 -14.33 3.55 21.23
N VAL A 461 -15.13 3.81 20.19
CA VAL A 461 -14.62 4.36 18.92
C VAL A 461 -14.32 5.85 19.08
N SER A 462 -13.18 6.28 18.58
CA SER A 462 -12.82 7.70 18.59
C SER A 462 -13.79 8.53 17.76
N SER A 463 -14.18 9.69 18.25
CA SER A 463 -15.09 10.62 17.58
C SER A 463 -14.61 11.12 16.21
N GLN A 464 -13.37 10.84 15.83
CA GLN A 464 -12.89 11.14 14.47
C GLN A 464 -13.55 10.28 13.40
N TYR A 465 -14.07 9.10 13.76
CA TYR A 465 -14.76 8.17 12.85
C TYR A 465 -16.27 8.38 12.95
N ASP A 466 -16.94 8.56 11.81
CA ASP A 466 -18.39 8.84 11.75
C ASP A 466 -19.23 7.57 11.89
N ILE A 467 -19.08 6.91 13.04
CA ILE A 467 -19.72 5.62 13.33
C ILE A 467 -21.23 5.75 13.56
N GLU A 468 -21.73 6.96 13.81
CA GLU A 468 -23.15 7.28 14.03
C GLU A 468 -23.80 7.94 12.81
N SER A 469 -23.12 7.96 11.66
CA SER A 469 -23.65 8.50 10.40
C SER A 469 -25.04 7.92 10.09
N PRO A 470 -26.00 8.69 9.57
CA PRO A 470 -27.28 8.15 9.09
C PRO A 470 -27.09 7.19 7.90
N ASP A 471 -26.03 7.34 7.13
CA ASP A 471 -25.71 6.48 6.00
C ASP A 471 -24.96 5.21 6.43
N LEU A 472 -25.44 4.05 5.95
CA LEU A 472 -24.86 2.74 6.29
C LEU A 472 -23.42 2.58 5.73
N GLU A 473 -23.15 3.03 4.51
CA GLU A 473 -21.82 2.93 3.91
C GLU A 473 -20.78 3.71 4.71
N ASN A 474 -21.14 4.93 5.15
CA ASN A 474 -20.28 5.74 6.01
C ASN A 474 -20.00 5.04 7.35
N ARG A 475 -21.03 4.43 7.99
CA ARG A 475 -20.82 3.69 9.23
C ARG A 475 -19.93 2.46 9.04
N LEU A 476 -20.14 1.71 7.96
CA LEU A 476 -19.31 0.54 7.62
C LEU A 476 -17.85 0.97 7.37
N MET A 477 -17.64 2.05 6.60
CA MET A 477 -16.31 2.55 6.36
C MET A 477 -15.65 3.10 7.65
N ALA A 478 -16.42 3.73 8.54
CA ALA A 478 -15.92 4.18 9.86
C ALA A 478 -15.44 3.00 10.73
N VAL A 479 -16.13 1.85 10.68
CA VAL A 479 -15.67 0.62 11.35
C VAL A 479 -14.38 0.11 10.72
N ILE A 480 -14.31 0.07 9.39
CA ILE A 480 -13.11 -0.37 8.67
C ILE A 480 -11.92 0.56 8.98
N ASP A 481 -12.12 1.88 8.92
CA ASP A 481 -11.11 2.89 9.27
C ASP A 481 -10.61 2.74 10.72
N TYR A 482 -11.54 2.49 11.66
CA TYR A 482 -11.19 2.29 13.07
C TYR A 482 -10.36 1.03 13.27
N ILE A 483 -10.77 -0.10 12.71
CA ILE A 483 -10.10 -1.39 12.88
C ILE A 483 -8.77 -1.41 12.11
N SER A 484 -8.73 -0.97 10.86
CA SER A 484 -7.51 -0.92 10.07
C SER A 484 -6.47 0.07 10.63
N GLY A 485 -6.94 1.12 11.31
CA GLY A 485 -6.10 2.09 11.99
C GLY A 485 -5.50 1.60 13.32
N MET A 486 -5.84 0.42 13.83
CA MET A 486 -5.25 -0.16 15.04
C MET A 486 -3.80 -0.61 14.80
N THR A 487 -3.05 -0.76 15.89
CA THR A 487 -1.80 -1.55 15.90
C THR A 487 -2.11 -3.01 16.22
N ASP A 488 -1.21 -3.93 15.94
CA ASP A 488 -1.36 -5.35 16.28
C ASP A 488 -1.58 -5.54 17.77
N VAL A 489 -0.79 -4.84 18.56
CA VAL A 489 -0.89 -4.88 20.04
C VAL A 489 -2.23 -4.34 20.52
N TYR A 490 -2.72 -3.23 19.95
CA TYR A 490 -3.99 -2.65 20.33
C TYR A 490 -5.18 -3.51 19.88
N ALA A 491 -5.13 -4.09 18.68
CA ALA A 491 -6.15 -5.00 18.19
C ALA A 491 -6.27 -6.25 19.07
N LEU A 492 -5.13 -6.82 19.47
CA LEU A 492 -5.08 -7.95 20.41
C LEU A 492 -5.65 -7.56 21.78
N ASP A 493 -5.27 -6.41 22.34
CA ASP A 493 -5.78 -5.90 23.64
C ASP A 493 -7.29 -5.70 23.60
N VAL A 494 -7.81 -5.07 22.54
CA VAL A 494 -9.25 -4.87 22.35
C VAL A 494 -9.98 -6.21 22.25
N TYR A 495 -9.46 -7.14 21.43
CA TYR A 495 -10.01 -8.48 21.28
C TYR A 495 -10.09 -9.22 22.63
N GLN A 496 -9.00 -9.24 23.39
CA GLN A 496 -8.95 -9.94 24.69
C GLN A 496 -9.95 -9.35 25.68
N LYS A 497 -10.09 -8.03 25.75
CA LYS A 497 -11.04 -7.34 26.63
C LYS A 497 -12.49 -7.61 26.24
N ILE A 498 -12.80 -7.54 24.93
CA ILE A 498 -14.17 -7.78 24.44
C ILE A 498 -14.59 -9.24 24.62
N CYS A 499 -13.65 -10.18 24.40
CA CYS A 499 -13.91 -11.61 24.59
C CYS A 499 -13.82 -12.07 26.06
N GLY A 500 -13.53 -11.17 27.01
CA GLY A 500 -13.43 -11.51 28.45
C GLY A 500 -12.21 -12.38 28.79
N ILE A 501 -11.19 -12.42 27.92
CA ILE A 501 -9.96 -13.18 28.15
C ILE A 501 -9.03 -12.44 29.13
N SER A 502 -9.03 -11.12 29.09
CA SER A 502 -8.32 -10.28 30.05
C SER A 502 -9.24 -9.18 30.59
N LEU A 503 -9.10 -8.88 31.87
CA LEU A 503 -9.78 -7.74 32.47
C LEU A 503 -8.84 -6.53 32.51
N PRO A 504 -9.36 -5.29 32.39
CA PRO A 504 -8.53 -4.10 32.57
C PRO A 504 -7.92 -4.11 33.98
N ILE A 505 -6.61 -4.04 34.04
CA ILE A 505 -5.90 -3.76 35.31
C ILE A 505 -5.87 -2.23 35.44
N VAL A 506 -6.48 -1.71 36.49
CA VAL A 506 -6.52 -0.28 36.83
C VAL A 506 -5.20 0.12 37.46
#